data_b66cd9bf59e6db031bef15df5ca21e25
#
_entry.id   b66cd9bf59e6db031bef15df5ca21e25
#
_cell.length_a   1.000
_cell.length_b   1.000
_cell.length_c   1.000
_cell.angle_alpha   90.00
_cell.angle_beta   90.00
_cell.angle_gamma   90.00
#
_symmetry.space_group_name_H-M   'P 1'
#
loop_
_entity.id
_entity.type
_entity.pdbx_description
1 polymer ?
#
loop_
_entity_poly.entity_id
_entity_poly.type
_entity_poly.pdbx_seq_one_letter_code
_entity_poly.pdbx_strand_id
1 'polypeptide(L)'
;MIGAGTVGGGVYEIIMNRLGGSSSTNSSSNNTTPIITKICVRDASKTRDFTLDSTSTQIVTDVQSILNDDDIDIVVEVAGGVTFAKDAVYASLKSGKSVVTANKALIAENLDEVIALVNEVNATNPTKSVKFGYEASVCGGIPIIHTLQSGYNGDIINEVQGICNGTTNYMLGKMEEGVDYDDVLKEAQDLGFAEADPTADVEGHDVRAKIAILAKLAFGTSVSVESIPCMGITNISVIDFAYAKSMGCTIKLIGTAVRQSKYGEHDGALSVYVSPKLVPNDHLLASATGAGNVVAINSANLGVASYTGPGAGRYPTANSIVADIMRVANDTCPTIPFPLSSNIEINNDYVSAFYIRISFQDGLGIVRSVGELAERSGVSIHSILQQPITDRMAADTVVTTESCALSQVKALCDLIEKEEYALAAPVFMPMIADY
;
A
#
# COMPACT_ATOMS: atom_id res chain seq x y z
N MET A 1 11.30 -11.70 -20.05
CA MET A 1 10.28 -11.52 -19.02
C MET A 1 10.12 -12.81 -18.24
N ILE A 2 9.97 -12.74 -16.90
CA ILE A 2 9.76 -13.89 -16.02
C ILE A 2 8.32 -13.83 -15.49
N GLY A 3 7.48 -14.77 -15.94
CA GLY A 3 6.04 -14.79 -15.70
C GLY A 3 5.22 -14.35 -16.92
N ALA A 4 4.10 -15.05 -17.16
CA ALA A 4 3.17 -14.82 -18.26
C ALA A 4 1.71 -15.00 -17.79
N GLY A 5 1.42 -14.53 -16.58
CA GLY A 5 0.07 -14.43 -16.03
C GLY A 5 -0.64 -13.17 -16.52
N THR A 6 -1.70 -12.77 -15.80
CA THR A 6 -2.54 -11.60 -16.13
C THR A 6 -1.72 -10.34 -16.41
N VAL A 7 -0.79 -10.00 -15.53
CA VAL A 7 0.06 -8.79 -15.65
C VAL A 7 1.08 -8.95 -16.79
N GLY A 8 1.79 -10.09 -16.84
CA GLY A 8 2.77 -10.35 -17.90
C GLY A 8 2.15 -10.35 -19.30
N GLY A 9 0.92 -10.90 -19.45
CA GLY A 9 0.16 -10.80 -20.69
C GLY A 9 -0.14 -9.35 -21.08
N GLY A 10 -0.54 -8.52 -20.09
CA GLY A 10 -0.76 -7.10 -20.32
C GLY A 10 0.50 -6.34 -20.77
N VAL A 11 1.66 -6.64 -20.16
CA VAL A 11 2.96 -6.09 -20.58
C VAL A 11 3.29 -6.48 -22.01
N TYR A 12 3.11 -7.77 -22.36
CA TYR A 12 3.33 -8.25 -23.71
C TYR A 12 2.45 -7.52 -24.73
N GLU A 13 1.16 -7.42 -24.46
CA GLU A 13 0.22 -6.74 -25.37
C GLU A 13 0.54 -5.26 -25.55
N ILE A 14 0.92 -4.55 -24.50
CA ILE A 14 1.28 -3.13 -24.61
C ILE A 14 2.54 -2.98 -25.47
N ILE A 15 3.60 -3.72 -25.19
CA ILE A 15 4.87 -3.58 -25.90
C ILE A 15 4.75 -4.06 -27.34
N MET A 16 4.30 -5.28 -27.55
CA MET A 16 4.36 -5.92 -28.87
C MET A 16 3.26 -5.44 -29.81
N ASN A 17 2.04 -5.23 -29.31
CA ASN A 17 0.88 -4.94 -30.13
C ASN A 17 0.54 -3.45 -30.23
N ARG A 18 0.73 -2.68 -29.13
CA ARG A 18 0.34 -1.25 -29.11
C ARG A 18 1.51 -0.32 -29.42
N LEU A 19 2.71 -0.64 -28.95
CA LEU A 19 3.92 0.18 -29.22
C LEU A 19 4.68 -0.26 -30.46
N GLY A 20 4.24 -1.34 -31.15
CA GLY A 20 4.84 -1.80 -32.40
C GLY A 20 6.18 -2.50 -32.26
N GLY A 21 6.44 -3.15 -31.11
CA GLY A 21 7.66 -3.94 -30.85
C GLY A 21 7.87 -5.13 -31.80
N SER A 22 6.87 -5.47 -32.62
CA SER A 22 6.96 -6.52 -33.65
C SER A 22 7.33 -5.97 -35.04
N SER A 23 7.36 -4.64 -35.26
CA SER A 23 7.70 -4.04 -36.56
C SER A 23 8.73 -2.94 -36.42
N SER A 24 9.96 -3.23 -36.80
CA SER A 24 11.16 -2.36 -36.72
C SER A 24 11.19 -1.17 -37.69
N THR A 25 10.09 -0.58 -38.12
CA THR A 25 10.06 0.38 -39.23
C THR A 25 9.67 1.81 -38.92
N ASN A 26 9.42 2.20 -37.64
CA ASN A 26 9.13 3.59 -37.29
C ASN A 26 10.33 4.30 -36.65
N SER A 27 11.32 4.65 -37.49
CA SER A 27 12.52 5.43 -37.13
C SER A 27 12.31 6.94 -37.09
N SER A 28 11.18 7.46 -36.62
CA SER A 28 10.94 8.91 -36.58
C SER A 28 10.85 9.52 -35.17
N SER A 29 11.07 8.74 -34.12
CA SER A 29 11.25 9.25 -32.74
C SER A 29 12.54 8.71 -32.16
N ASN A 30 13.29 9.54 -31.41
CA ASN A 30 14.49 9.15 -30.66
C ASN A 30 14.22 8.15 -29.52
N ASN A 31 13.04 7.55 -29.46
CA ASN A 31 12.65 6.62 -28.41
C ASN A 31 12.89 5.17 -28.86
N THR A 32 13.70 4.46 -28.09
CA THR A 32 13.94 3.03 -28.27
C THR A 32 12.65 2.26 -27.90
N THR A 33 12.09 1.51 -28.85
CA THR A 33 10.96 0.62 -28.57
C THR A 33 11.50 -0.73 -28.08
N PRO A 34 11.22 -1.16 -26.84
CA PRO A 34 11.70 -2.43 -26.32
C PRO A 34 11.00 -3.61 -27.02
N ILE A 35 11.67 -4.76 -27.10
CA ILE A 35 11.14 -6.01 -27.67
C ILE A 35 11.25 -7.10 -26.61
N ILE A 36 10.19 -7.90 -26.46
CA ILE A 36 10.21 -9.07 -25.60
C ILE A 36 10.70 -10.27 -26.39
N THR A 37 11.96 -10.64 -26.19
CA THR A 37 12.62 -11.74 -26.91
C THR A 37 12.37 -13.11 -26.25
N LYS A 38 12.32 -13.15 -24.90
CA LYS A 38 12.09 -14.39 -24.13
C LYS A 38 11.10 -14.20 -23.00
N ILE A 39 10.25 -15.22 -22.81
CA ILE A 39 9.33 -15.33 -21.68
C ILE A 39 9.59 -16.63 -20.94
N CYS A 40 10.07 -16.55 -19.70
CA CYS A 40 10.27 -17.70 -18.84
C CYS A 40 8.99 -18.03 -18.06
N VAL A 41 8.56 -19.30 -18.13
CA VAL A 41 7.35 -19.79 -17.46
C VAL A 41 7.61 -21.17 -16.86
N ARG A 42 6.82 -21.55 -15.84
CA ARG A 42 6.90 -22.90 -15.23
C ARG A 42 6.41 -24.00 -16.17
N ASP A 43 5.37 -23.72 -16.93
CA ASP A 43 4.74 -24.66 -17.86
C ASP A 43 4.53 -23.99 -19.23
N ALA A 44 5.27 -24.47 -20.23
CA ALA A 44 5.18 -23.97 -21.61
C ALA A 44 3.90 -24.41 -22.33
N SER A 45 3.26 -25.50 -21.90
CA SER A 45 2.04 -26.03 -22.49
C SER A 45 0.77 -25.30 -22.10
N LYS A 46 0.80 -24.53 -20.99
CA LYS A 46 -0.37 -23.78 -20.48
C LYS A 46 -0.82 -22.74 -21.50
N THR A 47 -2.12 -22.78 -21.86
CA THR A 47 -2.75 -21.75 -22.70
C THR A 47 -2.68 -20.40 -21.99
N ARG A 48 -2.38 -19.33 -22.75
CA ARG A 48 -2.30 -17.96 -22.29
C ARG A 48 -3.44 -17.13 -22.86
N ASP A 49 -3.84 -16.10 -22.15
CA ASP A 49 -4.93 -15.21 -22.52
C ASP A 49 -4.49 -14.05 -23.45
N PHE A 50 -3.32 -14.21 -24.10
CA PHE A 50 -2.80 -13.28 -25.10
C PHE A 50 -2.16 -14.05 -26.28
N THR A 51 -2.14 -13.42 -27.45
CA THR A 51 -1.53 -14.01 -28.65
C THR A 51 -0.04 -13.74 -28.66
N LEU A 52 0.76 -14.81 -28.68
CA LEU A 52 2.22 -14.74 -28.77
C LEU A 52 2.65 -14.75 -30.24
N ASP A 53 3.51 -13.81 -30.62
CA ASP A 53 4.25 -13.87 -31.88
C ASP A 53 5.51 -14.75 -31.68
N SER A 54 5.44 -16.01 -32.10
CA SER A 54 6.56 -16.95 -31.97
C SER A 54 7.73 -16.67 -32.90
N THR A 55 7.61 -15.70 -33.81
CA THR A 55 8.73 -15.30 -34.69
C THR A 55 9.69 -14.34 -34.01
N SER A 56 9.18 -13.57 -33.06
CA SER A 56 9.95 -12.55 -32.31
C SER A 56 10.18 -12.92 -30.83
N THR A 57 9.32 -13.78 -30.24
CA THR A 57 9.36 -14.11 -28.82
C THR A 57 9.40 -15.61 -28.56
N GLN A 58 10.37 -16.08 -27.80
CA GLN A 58 10.54 -17.46 -27.40
C GLN A 58 9.98 -17.73 -26.00
N ILE A 59 9.21 -18.81 -25.83
CA ILE A 59 8.87 -19.36 -24.51
C ILE A 59 9.99 -20.27 -24.02
N VAL A 60 10.45 -20.06 -22.80
CA VAL A 60 11.49 -20.87 -22.13
C VAL A 60 11.01 -21.32 -20.74
N THR A 61 11.57 -22.41 -20.22
CA THR A 61 11.23 -22.93 -18.88
C THR A 61 12.38 -22.80 -17.88
N ASP A 62 13.54 -22.39 -18.36
CA ASP A 62 14.74 -22.17 -17.54
C ASP A 62 15.12 -20.70 -17.57
N VAL A 63 15.22 -20.09 -16.38
CA VAL A 63 15.64 -18.69 -16.21
C VAL A 63 17.08 -18.46 -16.67
N GLN A 64 17.94 -19.50 -16.61
CA GLN A 64 19.33 -19.39 -17.06
C GLN A 64 19.43 -19.03 -18.55
N SER A 65 18.47 -19.42 -19.36
CA SER A 65 18.41 -19.02 -20.78
C SER A 65 18.20 -17.52 -20.98
N ILE A 66 17.69 -16.80 -19.98
CA ILE A 66 17.57 -15.34 -19.97
C ILE A 66 18.87 -14.73 -19.39
N LEU A 67 19.37 -15.27 -18.29
CA LEU A 67 20.52 -14.71 -17.58
C LEU A 67 21.80 -14.77 -18.41
N ASN A 68 21.98 -15.85 -19.18
CA ASN A 68 23.16 -16.10 -20.03
C ASN A 68 23.04 -15.51 -21.44
N ASP A 69 21.99 -14.77 -21.75
CA ASP A 69 21.79 -14.14 -23.06
C ASP A 69 22.27 -12.68 -23.02
N ASP A 70 23.39 -12.39 -23.69
CA ASP A 70 24.00 -11.07 -23.70
C ASP A 70 23.16 -10.02 -24.46
N ASP A 71 22.23 -10.44 -25.32
CA ASP A 71 21.33 -9.57 -26.07
C ASP A 71 20.15 -9.07 -25.22
N ILE A 72 20.00 -9.55 -23.97
CA ILE A 72 18.97 -9.11 -23.04
C ILE A 72 19.53 -8.08 -22.09
N ASP A 73 19.01 -6.85 -22.14
CA ASP A 73 19.41 -5.74 -21.26
C ASP A 73 18.50 -5.58 -20.04
N ILE A 74 17.21 -5.94 -20.16
CA ILE A 74 16.19 -5.72 -19.12
C ILE A 74 15.46 -7.02 -18.82
N VAL A 75 15.39 -7.38 -17.54
CA VAL A 75 14.58 -8.50 -17.04
C VAL A 75 13.35 -7.93 -16.34
N VAL A 76 12.17 -8.40 -16.76
CA VAL A 76 10.89 -8.04 -16.13
C VAL A 76 10.42 -9.21 -15.27
N GLU A 77 10.30 -9.02 -13.95
CA GLU A 77 9.82 -10.02 -13.01
C GLU A 77 8.35 -9.76 -12.66
N VAL A 78 7.48 -10.67 -13.05
CA VAL A 78 6.03 -10.67 -12.78
C VAL A 78 5.52 -12.09 -12.49
N ALA A 79 6.39 -12.94 -11.94
CA ALA A 79 6.05 -14.32 -11.56
C ALA A 79 5.36 -14.40 -10.20
N GLY A 80 5.63 -13.42 -9.33
CA GLY A 80 5.12 -13.39 -7.95
C GLY A 80 5.85 -14.37 -7.02
N GLY A 81 5.49 -14.31 -5.73
CA GLY A 81 6.18 -15.02 -4.66
C GLY A 81 7.48 -14.31 -4.25
N VAL A 82 8.13 -14.78 -3.18
CA VAL A 82 9.34 -14.12 -2.66
C VAL A 82 10.60 -14.88 -3.06
N THR A 83 10.67 -16.18 -2.78
CA THR A 83 11.92 -16.96 -2.89
C THR A 83 12.48 -17.01 -4.32
N PHE A 84 11.73 -17.57 -5.26
CA PHE A 84 12.18 -17.67 -6.66
C PHE A 84 12.35 -16.29 -7.30
N ALA A 85 11.44 -15.36 -7.03
CA ALA A 85 11.51 -14.00 -7.56
C ALA A 85 12.75 -13.26 -7.06
N LYS A 86 13.10 -13.37 -5.77
CA LYS A 86 14.32 -12.80 -5.18
C LYS A 86 15.55 -13.34 -5.88
N ASP A 87 15.67 -14.67 -6.02
CA ASP A 87 16.82 -15.30 -6.66
C ASP A 87 16.97 -14.85 -8.13
N ALA A 88 15.87 -14.80 -8.87
CA ALA A 88 15.87 -14.39 -10.27
C ALA A 88 16.24 -12.90 -10.44
N VAL A 89 15.71 -12.03 -9.60
CA VAL A 89 16.02 -10.59 -9.58
C VAL A 89 17.49 -10.36 -9.27
N TYR A 90 18.01 -10.99 -8.20
CA TYR A 90 19.39 -10.81 -7.79
C TYR A 90 20.37 -11.38 -8.82
N ALA A 91 20.07 -12.53 -9.40
CA ALA A 91 20.89 -13.12 -10.47
C ALA A 91 20.88 -12.23 -11.72
N SER A 92 19.74 -11.62 -12.06
CA SER A 92 19.64 -10.68 -13.18
C SER A 92 20.51 -9.45 -12.98
N LEU A 93 20.45 -8.81 -11.81
CA LEU A 93 21.29 -7.65 -11.48
C LEU A 93 22.77 -8.02 -11.52
N LYS A 94 23.17 -9.15 -10.91
CA LYS A 94 24.56 -9.65 -10.91
C LYS A 94 25.07 -9.98 -12.31
N SER A 95 24.20 -10.38 -13.24
CA SER A 95 24.56 -10.62 -14.65
C SER A 95 24.62 -9.33 -15.49
N GLY A 96 24.50 -8.15 -14.85
CA GLY A 96 24.58 -6.85 -15.55
C GLY A 96 23.32 -6.47 -16.32
N LYS A 97 22.16 -7.06 -15.95
CA LYS A 97 20.86 -6.75 -16.54
C LYS A 97 20.04 -5.89 -15.60
N SER A 98 19.44 -4.82 -16.12
CA SER A 98 18.47 -4.01 -15.38
C SER A 98 17.22 -4.83 -15.06
N VAL A 99 16.53 -4.51 -13.96
CA VAL A 99 15.34 -5.23 -13.55
C VAL A 99 14.15 -4.29 -13.38
N VAL A 100 12.98 -4.75 -13.83
CA VAL A 100 11.68 -4.13 -13.55
C VAL A 100 10.79 -5.17 -12.89
N THR A 101 10.18 -4.84 -11.74
CA THR A 101 9.33 -5.77 -10.99
C THR A 101 8.05 -5.11 -10.48
N ALA A 102 7.00 -5.91 -10.33
CA ALA A 102 5.75 -5.54 -9.63
C ALA A 102 5.65 -6.16 -8.23
N ASN A 103 6.70 -6.81 -7.75
CA ASN A 103 6.67 -7.66 -6.56
C ASN A 103 6.85 -6.85 -5.27
N LYS A 104 5.74 -6.35 -4.72
CA LYS A 104 5.74 -5.54 -3.49
C LYS A 104 6.36 -6.25 -2.30
N ALA A 105 6.11 -7.56 -2.13
CA ALA A 105 6.64 -8.31 -1.00
C ALA A 105 8.17 -8.41 -1.07
N LEU A 106 8.71 -8.72 -2.25
CA LEU A 106 10.15 -8.70 -2.48
C LEU A 106 10.77 -7.35 -2.11
N ILE A 107 10.17 -6.25 -2.57
CA ILE A 107 10.68 -4.91 -2.31
C ILE A 107 10.56 -4.56 -0.84
N ALA A 108 9.40 -4.74 -0.22
CA ALA A 108 9.15 -4.37 1.17
C ALA A 108 10.07 -5.11 2.16
N GLU A 109 10.36 -6.39 1.90
CA GLU A 109 11.21 -7.23 2.75
C GLU A 109 12.72 -7.04 2.51
N ASN A 110 13.12 -6.60 1.30
CA ASN A 110 14.54 -6.61 0.88
C ASN A 110 15.03 -5.25 0.38
N LEU A 111 14.45 -4.14 0.87
CA LEU A 111 14.79 -2.79 0.43
C LEU A 111 16.30 -2.52 0.44
N ASP A 112 16.95 -2.77 1.56
CA ASP A 112 18.35 -2.44 1.77
C ASP A 112 19.29 -3.38 1.00
N GLU A 113 18.91 -4.66 0.84
CA GLU A 113 19.68 -5.63 0.05
C GLU A 113 19.66 -5.27 -1.44
N VAL A 114 18.51 -4.82 -1.98
CA VAL A 114 18.39 -4.36 -3.36
C VAL A 114 19.27 -3.14 -3.61
N ILE A 115 19.25 -2.16 -2.69
CA ILE A 115 20.10 -0.95 -2.79
C ILE A 115 21.58 -1.35 -2.79
N ALA A 116 21.99 -2.19 -1.84
CA ALA A 116 23.38 -2.63 -1.72
C ALA A 116 23.83 -3.35 -2.99
N LEU A 117 23.01 -4.26 -3.52
CA LEU A 117 23.33 -5.02 -4.72
C LEU A 117 23.45 -4.13 -5.97
N VAL A 118 22.52 -3.20 -6.19
CA VAL A 118 22.59 -2.26 -7.33
C VAL A 118 23.84 -1.41 -7.24
N ASN A 119 24.19 -0.91 -6.06
CA ASN A 119 25.39 -0.12 -5.83
C ASN A 119 26.69 -0.93 -6.08
N GLU A 120 26.73 -2.19 -5.58
CA GLU A 120 27.87 -3.10 -5.79
C GLU A 120 28.10 -3.37 -7.27
N VAL A 121 27.05 -3.76 -8.00
CA VAL A 121 27.12 -4.06 -9.43
C VAL A 121 27.57 -2.84 -10.23
N ASN A 122 27.03 -1.66 -9.93
CA ASN A 122 27.36 -0.43 -10.63
C ASN A 122 28.79 0.06 -10.32
N ALA A 123 29.29 -0.17 -9.11
CA ALA A 123 30.66 0.15 -8.74
C ALA A 123 31.69 -0.74 -9.49
N THR A 124 31.32 -2.00 -9.76
CA THR A 124 32.19 -2.95 -10.48
C THR A 124 32.14 -2.78 -12.00
N ASN A 125 31.05 -2.23 -12.55
CA ASN A 125 30.88 -2.01 -14.00
C ASN A 125 30.35 -0.60 -14.32
N PRO A 126 31.17 0.43 -14.23
CA PRO A 126 30.73 1.82 -14.41
C PRO A 126 30.30 2.15 -15.84
N THR A 127 30.65 1.31 -16.81
CA THR A 127 30.34 1.55 -18.25
C THR A 127 28.94 1.02 -18.63
N LYS A 128 28.38 0.07 -17.86
CA LYS A 128 27.04 -0.49 -18.07
C LYS A 128 26.33 -0.59 -16.71
N SER A 129 25.81 0.55 -16.25
CA SER A 129 25.09 0.58 -14.98
C SER A 129 23.72 -0.11 -15.09
N VAL A 130 23.42 -0.99 -14.12
CA VAL A 130 22.10 -1.60 -14.00
C VAL A 130 21.15 -0.64 -13.28
N LYS A 131 19.87 -0.73 -13.61
CA LYS A 131 18.78 0.05 -13.03
C LYS A 131 17.69 -0.86 -12.48
N PHE A 132 16.90 -0.33 -11.54
CA PHE A 132 15.86 -1.07 -10.87
C PHE A 132 14.55 -0.26 -10.89
N GLY A 133 13.57 -0.75 -11.64
CA GLY A 133 12.22 -0.18 -11.72
C GLY A 133 11.21 -0.99 -10.92
N TYR A 134 10.32 -0.32 -10.18
CA TYR A 134 9.35 -1.01 -9.30
C TYR A 134 8.05 -0.23 -9.10
N GLU A 135 7.69 0.66 -10.06
CA GLU A 135 6.46 1.47 -10.00
C GLU A 135 5.21 0.65 -9.74
N ALA A 136 5.12 -0.51 -10.39
CA ALA A 136 3.97 -1.39 -10.30
C ALA A 136 3.80 -2.09 -8.93
N SER A 137 4.77 -1.96 -8.01
CA SER A 137 4.71 -2.59 -6.69
C SER A 137 3.78 -1.88 -5.71
N VAL A 138 3.48 -0.59 -5.94
CA VAL A 138 2.57 0.21 -5.08
C VAL A 138 1.47 0.84 -5.91
N CYS A 139 0.22 0.57 -5.55
CA CYS A 139 -0.98 1.16 -6.18
C CYS A 139 -1.01 1.06 -7.72
N GLY A 140 -0.53 -0.03 -8.26
CA GLY A 140 -0.56 -0.48 -9.66
C GLY A 140 -0.53 0.60 -10.74
N GLY A 141 -1.65 1.24 -11.01
CA GLY A 141 -1.78 2.24 -12.07
C GLY A 141 -1.52 3.69 -11.64
N ILE A 142 -1.22 3.96 -10.37
CA ILE A 142 -0.88 5.30 -9.88
C ILE A 142 0.63 5.49 -9.94
N PRO A 143 1.18 6.49 -10.66
CA PRO A 143 2.63 6.69 -10.78
C PRO A 143 3.24 7.34 -9.53
N ILE A 144 3.03 6.73 -8.35
CA ILE A 144 3.38 7.32 -7.07
C ILE A 144 4.88 7.24 -6.76
N ILE A 145 5.53 6.14 -7.15
CA ILE A 145 6.97 5.96 -6.95
C ILE A 145 7.76 6.96 -7.80
N HIS A 146 7.43 7.08 -9.08
CA HIS A 146 8.03 8.10 -9.96
C HIS A 146 7.81 9.52 -9.44
N THR A 147 6.61 9.79 -8.93
CA THR A 147 6.28 11.09 -8.35
C THR A 147 7.16 11.38 -7.13
N LEU A 148 7.29 10.44 -6.20
CA LEU A 148 8.17 10.59 -5.04
C LEU A 148 9.64 10.71 -5.41
N GLN A 149 10.11 9.96 -6.42
CA GLN A 149 11.51 9.98 -6.87
C GLN A 149 11.93 11.26 -7.58
N SER A 150 11.00 12.00 -8.19
CA SER A 150 11.32 13.16 -9.03
C SER A 150 10.58 14.44 -8.67
N GLY A 151 9.33 14.36 -8.23
CA GLY A 151 8.49 15.52 -7.97
C GLY A 151 8.74 16.22 -6.63
N TYR A 152 9.34 15.51 -5.67
CA TYR A 152 9.58 16.02 -4.31
C TYR A 152 11.05 16.22 -3.96
N ASN A 153 11.96 16.23 -4.94
CA ASN A 153 13.40 16.37 -4.68
C ASN A 153 13.81 17.70 -4.01
N GLY A 154 12.99 18.73 -4.14
CA GLY A 154 13.21 20.04 -3.52
C GLY A 154 12.29 20.35 -2.35
N ASP A 155 11.57 19.35 -1.84
CA ASP A 155 10.55 19.51 -0.79
C ASP A 155 10.82 18.59 0.42
N ILE A 156 10.20 18.91 1.53
CA ILE A 156 10.26 18.10 2.76
C ILE A 156 8.89 17.45 2.96
N ILE A 157 8.85 16.14 2.83
CA ILE A 157 7.63 15.38 3.05
C ILE A 157 7.41 15.22 4.55
N ASN A 158 6.22 15.60 5.02
CA ASN A 158 5.79 15.48 6.42
C ASN A 158 4.94 14.24 6.64
N GLU A 159 4.11 13.87 5.65
CA GLU A 159 3.18 12.75 5.76
C GLU A 159 2.89 12.13 4.40
N VAL A 160 2.74 10.80 4.38
CA VAL A 160 2.17 10.02 3.28
C VAL A 160 1.05 9.18 3.83
N GLN A 161 -0.14 9.30 3.25
CA GLN A 161 -1.32 8.49 3.58
C GLN A 161 -1.81 7.80 2.31
N GLY A 162 -2.24 6.53 2.42
CA GLY A 162 -2.71 5.79 1.25
C GLY A 162 -3.86 4.83 1.53
N ILE A 163 -4.93 4.95 0.73
CA ILE A 163 -5.90 3.89 0.52
C ILE A 163 -5.35 3.03 -0.61
N CYS A 164 -4.58 2.00 -0.22
CA CYS A 164 -3.74 1.24 -1.15
C CYS A 164 -4.27 -0.17 -1.47
N ASN A 165 -5.45 -0.53 -0.96
CA ASN A 165 -6.07 -1.83 -1.18
C ASN A 165 -7.51 -1.66 -1.70
N GLY A 166 -7.76 -2.10 -2.93
CA GLY A 166 -9.06 -1.95 -3.59
C GLY A 166 -10.13 -2.85 -2.98
N THR A 167 -9.78 -4.05 -2.52
CA THR A 167 -10.70 -5.01 -1.90
C THR A 167 -11.32 -4.43 -0.63
N THR A 168 -10.49 -3.96 0.30
CA THR A 168 -10.97 -3.37 1.56
C THR A 168 -11.70 -2.07 1.35
N ASN A 169 -11.28 -1.24 0.37
CA ASN A 169 -12.01 -0.01 0.06
C ASN A 169 -13.40 -0.31 -0.52
N TYR A 170 -13.52 -1.33 -1.38
CA TYR A 170 -14.82 -1.81 -1.87
C TYR A 170 -15.69 -2.32 -0.73
N MET A 171 -15.15 -3.18 0.15
CA MET A 171 -15.87 -3.75 1.28
C MET A 171 -16.39 -2.66 2.22
N LEU A 172 -15.54 -1.73 2.64
CA LEU A 172 -15.94 -0.63 3.52
C LEU A 172 -17.01 0.26 2.89
N GLY A 173 -16.94 0.50 1.56
CA GLY A 173 -17.98 1.24 0.84
C GLY A 173 -19.35 0.53 0.86
N LYS A 174 -19.37 -0.80 0.74
CA LYS A 174 -20.61 -1.59 0.84
C LYS A 174 -21.16 -1.66 2.27
N MET A 175 -20.28 -1.75 3.27
CA MET A 175 -20.67 -1.69 4.67
C MET A 175 -21.27 -0.32 5.02
N GLU A 176 -20.79 0.76 4.44
CA GLU A 176 -21.36 2.11 4.55
C GLU A 176 -22.80 2.19 3.97
N GLU A 177 -23.08 1.38 2.91
CA GLU A 177 -24.44 1.19 2.37
C GLU A 177 -25.34 0.33 3.25
N GLY A 178 -24.82 -0.26 4.35
CA GLY A 178 -25.57 -1.07 5.33
C GLY A 178 -25.49 -2.56 5.09
N VAL A 179 -24.56 -3.05 4.26
CA VAL A 179 -24.36 -4.50 4.06
C VAL A 179 -23.38 -5.02 5.11
N ASP A 180 -23.67 -6.15 5.73
CA ASP A 180 -22.82 -6.76 6.76
C ASP A 180 -21.50 -7.29 6.19
N TYR A 181 -20.45 -7.34 7.03
CA TYR A 181 -19.09 -7.72 6.65
C TYR A 181 -19.02 -9.07 5.91
N ASP A 182 -19.68 -10.12 6.43
CA ASP A 182 -19.62 -11.47 5.85
C ASP A 182 -20.24 -11.54 4.45
N ASP A 183 -21.37 -10.83 4.26
CA ASP A 183 -22.05 -10.75 2.96
C ASP A 183 -21.21 -10.00 1.93
N VAL A 184 -20.58 -8.90 2.35
CA VAL A 184 -19.70 -8.11 1.48
C VAL A 184 -18.42 -8.87 1.13
N LEU A 185 -17.84 -9.60 2.08
CA LEU A 185 -16.65 -10.43 1.81
C LEU A 185 -16.97 -11.49 0.75
N LYS A 186 -18.10 -12.15 0.88
CA LYS A 186 -18.57 -13.13 -0.12
C LYS A 186 -18.77 -12.47 -1.49
N GLU A 187 -19.43 -11.31 -1.54
CA GLU A 187 -19.61 -10.56 -2.78
C GLU A 187 -18.26 -10.20 -3.42
N ALA A 188 -17.28 -9.73 -2.62
CA ALA A 188 -15.94 -9.41 -3.09
C ALA A 188 -15.19 -10.63 -3.66
N GLN A 189 -15.38 -11.81 -3.07
CA GLN A 189 -14.83 -13.08 -3.58
C GLN A 189 -15.51 -13.49 -4.89
N ASP A 190 -16.82 -13.41 -4.99
CA ASP A 190 -17.59 -13.74 -6.20
C ASP A 190 -17.23 -12.81 -7.38
N LEU A 191 -16.94 -11.54 -7.10
CA LEU A 191 -16.46 -10.55 -8.09
C LEU A 191 -14.97 -10.68 -8.42
N GLY A 192 -14.21 -11.51 -7.69
CA GLY A 192 -12.78 -11.71 -7.89
C GLY A 192 -11.91 -10.57 -7.35
N PHE A 193 -12.43 -9.72 -6.47
CA PHE A 193 -11.64 -8.71 -5.72
C PHE A 193 -10.86 -9.35 -4.57
N ALA A 194 -11.45 -10.34 -3.88
CA ALA A 194 -10.80 -11.10 -2.81
C ALA A 194 -10.55 -12.55 -3.25
N GLU A 195 -9.42 -13.11 -2.82
CA GLU A 195 -9.13 -14.53 -2.95
C GLU A 195 -9.88 -15.36 -1.89
N ALA A 196 -9.81 -16.70 -2.00
CA ALA A 196 -10.41 -17.60 -1.01
C ALA A 196 -9.85 -17.39 0.41
N ASP A 197 -8.56 -17.04 0.52
CA ASP A 197 -7.94 -16.53 1.75
C ASP A 197 -7.76 -15.02 1.63
N PRO A 198 -8.64 -14.20 2.23
CA PRO A 198 -8.60 -12.75 2.13
C PRO A 198 -7.70 -12.08 3.17
N THR A 199 -7.01 -12.85 4.02
CA THR A 199 -6.25 -12.36 5.19
C THR A 199 -5.31 -11.22 4.84
N ALA A 200 -4.58 -11.33 3.72
CA ALA A 200 -3.64 -10.28 3.30
C ALA A 200 -4.33 -8.92 3.07
N ASP A 201 -5.57 -8.93 2.60
CA ASP A 201 -6.38 -7.73 2.36
C ASP A 201 -7.04 -7.25 3.66
N VAL A 202 -7.88 -8.11 4.26
CA VAL A 202 -8.76 -7.70 5.36
C VAL A 202 -8.03 -7.39 6.67
N GLU A 203 -6.86 -8.01 6.91
CA GLU A 203 -5.98 -7.70 8.04
C GLU A 203 -4.98 -6.56 7.75
N GLY A 204 -5.02 -5.97 6.53
CA GLY A 204 -4.23 -4.81 6.16
C GLY A 204 -2.77 -5.10 5.77
N HIS A 205 -2.37 -6.37 5.64
CA HIS A 205 -0.98 -6.75 5.34
C HIS A 205 -0.51 -6.27 3.97
N ASP A 206 -1.40 -6.23 2.98
CA ASP A 206 -1.13 -5.64 1.66
C ASP A 206 -0.81 -4.14 1.76
N VAL A 207 -1.60 -3.39 2.53
CA VAL A 207 -1.38 -1.96 2.78
C VAL A 207 -0.09 -1.75 3.56
N ARG A 208 0.21 -2.62 4.54
CA ARG A 208 1.42 -2.57 5.37
C ARG A 208 2.69 -2.69 4.53
N ALA A 209 2.75 -3.63 3.58
CA ALA A 209 3.89 -3.77 2.68
C ALA A 209 4.06 -2.52 1.79
N LYS A 210 2.97 -1.97 1.28
CA LYS A 210 3.00 -0.78 0.41
C LYS A 210 3.43 0.49 1.17
N ILE A 211 2.93 0.70 2.40
CA ILE A 211 3.32 1.88 3.17
C ILE A 211 4.78 1.81 3.63
N ALA A 212 5.36 0.61 3.85
CA ALA A 212 6.78 0.45 4.12
C ALA A 212 7.64 0.96 2.95
N ILE A 213 7.25 0.64 1.72
CA ILE A 213 7.92 1.14 0.50
C ILE A 213 7.78 2.66 0.38
N LEU A 214 6.56 3.18 0.57
CA LEU A 214 6.31 4.63 0.50
C LEU A 214 7.07 5.41 1.59
N ALA A 215 7.15 4.87 2.81
CA ALA A 215 7.92 5.45 3.91
C ALA A 215 9.41 5.54 3.56
N LYS A 216 9.99 4.48 2.96
CA LYS A 216 11.38 4.50 2.51
C LYS A 216 11.63 5.56 1.44
N LEU A 217 10.71 5.71 0.49
CA LEU A 217 10.82 6.70 -0.58
C LEU A 217 10.68 8.13 -0.06
N ALA A 218 9.70 8.37 0.82
CA ALA A 218 9.41 9.70 1.31
C ALA A 218 10.41 10.20 2.36
N PHE A 219 10.91 9.30 3.23
CA PHE A 219 11.70 9.68 4.40
C PHE A 219 13.12 9.11 4.39
N GLY A 220 13.48 8.28 3.41
CA GLY A 220 14.81 7.66 3.35
C GLY A 220 15.08 6.60 4.42
N THR A 221 14.09 6.26 5.26
CA THR A 221 14.24 5.34 6.40
C THR A 221 13.55 4.02 6.13
N SER A 222 14.28 2.91 6.24
CA SER A 222 13.71 1.56 6.15
C SER A 222 12.99 1.20 7.46
N VAL A 223 11.76 0.69 7.32
CA VAL A 223 10.97 0.21 8.45
C VAL A 223 10.66 -1.27 8.20
N SER A 224 10.99 -2.13 9.17
CA SER A 224 10.64 -3.56 9.07
C SER A 224 9.11 -3.71 8.98
N VAL A 225 8.65 -4.47 8.00
CA VAL A 225 7.22 -4.68 7.76
C VAL A 225 6.53 -5.26 9.00
N GLU A 226 7.19 -6.20 9.70
CA GLU A 226 6.64 -6.83 10.91
C GLU A 226 6.53 -5.85 12.08
N SER A 227 7.37 -4.81 12.13
CA SER A 227 7.33 -3.80 13.20
C SER A 227 6.25 -2.75 13.03
N ILE A 228 5.63 -2.67 11.85
CA ILE A 228 4.57 -1.71 11.56
C ILE A 228 3.27 -2.16 12.22
N PRO A 229 2.70 -1.39 13.17
CA PRO A 229 1.37 -1.66 13.71
C PRO A 229 0.35 -1.77 12.59
N CYS A 230 -0.40 -2.86 12.57
CA CYS A 230 -1.36 -3.14 11.52
C CYS A 230 -2.69 -3.59 12.12
N MET A 231 -3.73 -2.85 11.81
CA MET A 231 -5.10 -3.13 12.20
C MET A 231 -5.95 -3.24 10.92
N GLY A 232 -6.60 -4.39 10.74
CA GLY A 232 -7.48 -4.67 9.60
C GLY A 232 -8.90 -4.14 9.80
N ILE A 233 -9.81 -4.58 8.94
CA ILE A 233 -11.22 -4.17 8.92
C ILE A 233 -12.17 -5.17 9.55
N THR A 234 -11.69 -6.31 10.01
CA THR A 234 -12.50 -7.44 10.51
C THR A 234 -13.37 -7.09 11.74
N ASN A 235 -12.96 -6.09 12.53
CA ASN A 235 -13.70 -5.62 13.70
C ASN A 235 -14.62 -4.41 13.41
N ILE A 236 -14.63 -3.91 12.18
CA ILE A 236 -15.53 -2.84 11.76
C ILE A 236 -16.90 -3.43 11.42
N SER A 237 -17.94 -2.75 11.85
CA SER A 237 -19.32 -3.17 11.62
C SER A 237 -20.18 -2.02 11.09
N VAL A 238 -21.40 -2.33 10.65
CA VAL A 238 -22.36 -1.33 10.13
C VAL A 238 -22.69 -0.25 11.18
N ILE A 239 -22.64 -0.59 12.48
CA ILE A 239 -22.87 0.40 13.54
C ILE A 239 -21.80 1.50 13.57
N ASP A 240 -20.54 1.16 13.24
CA ASP A 240 -19.47 2.15 13.16
C ASP A 240 -19.73 3.19 12.06
N PHE A 241 -20.30 2.76 10.91
CA PHE A 241 -20.71 3.67 9.84
C PHE A 241 -21.90 4.54 10.22
N ALA A 242 -22.85 4.02 11.03
CA ALA A 242 -23.95 4.83 11.54
C ALA A 242 -23.45 5.98 12.43
N TYR A 243 -22.46 5.71 13.29
CA TYR A 243 -21.81 6.75 14.08
C TYR A 243 -20.92 7.68 13.22
N ALA A 244 -20.11 7.14 12.30
CA ALA A 244 -19.31 7.93 11.37
C ALA A 244 -20.17 8.93 10.60
N LYS A 245 -21.29 8.48 10.04
CA LYS A 245 -22.27 9.32 9.34
C LYS A 245 -22.80 10.46 10.20
N SER A 246 -23.09 10.19 11.48
CA SER A 246 -23.57 11.23 12.42
C SER A 246 -22.51 12.30 12.69
N MET A 247 -21.23 11.98 12.48
CA MET A 247 -20.09 12.90 12.61
C MET A 247 -19.64 13.50 11.28
N GLY A 248 -20.37 13.27 10.17
CA GLY A 248 -19.99 13.76 8.84
C GLY A 248 -18.76 13.06 8.26
N CYS A 249 -18.49 11.82 8.67
CA CYS A 249 -17.30 11.04 8.31
C CYS A 249 -17.67 9.74 7.60
N THR A 250 -16.69 9.14 6.95
CA THR A 250 -16.66 7.75 6.48
C THR A 250 -15.51 6.98 7.13
N ILE A 251 -15.41 5.66 6.87
CA ILE A 251 -14.33 4.82 7.38
C ILE A 251 -13.52 4.28 6.20
N LYS A 252 -12.20 4.43 6.24
CA LYS A 252 -11.26 3.94 5.22
C LYS A 252 -10.09 3.22 5.88
N LEU A 253 -9.58 2.13 5.24
CA LEU A 253 -8.33 1.49 5.65
C LEU A 253 -7.15 2.27 5.07
N ILE A 254 -6.33 2.86 5.92
CA ILE A 254 -5.27 3.79 5.52
C ILE A 254 -3.92 3.33 6.06
N GLY A 255 -2.94 3.18 5.14
CA GLY A 255 -1.52 3.16 5.50
C GLY A 255 -1.03 4.58 5.71
N THR A 256 -0.33 4.83 6.79
CA THR A 256 0.17 6.16 7.18
C THR A 256 1.65 6.08 7.50
N ALA A 257 2.42 7.02 6.97
CA ALA A 257 3.78 7.32 7.40
C ALA A 257 3.85 8.83 7.67
N VAL A 258 4.08 9.22 8.93
CA VAL A 258 4.01 10.63 9.37
C VAL A 258 5.15 10.99 10.31
N ARG A 259 5.78 12.15 10.09
CA ARG A 259 6.70 12.75 11.07
C ARG A 259 5.90 13.33 12.22
N GLN A 260 6.19 12.86 13.41
CA GLN A 260 5.62 13.38 14.65
C GLN A 260 6.37 14.66 15.06
N SER A 261 5.99 15.78 14.49
CA SER A 261 6.61 17.08 14.80
C SER A 261 5.98 17.70 16.04
N LYS A 262 6.81 18.17 16.96
CA LYS A 262 6.39 19.12 17.99
C LYS A 262 6.59 20.52 17.42
N TYR A 263 5.50 21.28 17.20
CA TYR A 263 5.53 22.71 16.84
C TYR A 263 6.18 23.05 15.48
N GLY A 264 6.02 22.21 14.44
CA GLY A 264 6.49 22.53 13.08
C GLY A 264 8.00 22.34 12.86
N GLU A 265 8.71 21.69 13.76
CA GLU A 265 10.07 21.21 13.56
C GLU A 265 10.07 19.96 12.67
N HIS A 266 10.98 19.89 11.69
CA HIS A 266 11.05 18.79 10.72
C HIS A 266 11.89 17.59 11.20
N ASP A 267 12.19 17.49 12.49
CA ASP A 267 13.10 16.51 13.11
C ASP A 267 12.40 15.48 14.01
N GLY A 268 11.08 15.45 14.04
CA GLY A 268 10.30 14.48 14.81
C GLY A 268 10.50 13.03 14.37
N ALA A 269 10.22 12.09 15.29
CA ALA A 269 10.22 10.66 15.01
C ALA A 269 9.21 10.30 13.90
N LEU A 270 9.51 9.27 13.13
CA LEU A 270 8.62 8.74 12.10
C LEU A 270 7.70 7.67 12.70
N SER A 271 6.41 7.83 12.54
CA SER A 271 5.42 6.80 12.83
C SER A 271 4.92 6.20 11.52
N VAL A 272 4.92 4.87 11.44
CA VAL A 272 4.38 4.12 10.29
C VAL A 272 3.39 3.09 10.80
N TYR A 273 2.15 3.12 10.30
CA TYR A 273 1.09 2.22 10.75
C TYR A 273 -0.02 2.05 9.70
N VAL A 274 -0.81 1.00 9.86
CA VAL A 274 -2.02 0.72 9.08
C VAL A 274 -3.20 0.60 10.03
N SER A 275 -4.27 1.31 9.74
CA SER A 275 -5.50 1.25 10.54
C SER A 275 -6.71 1.69 9.72
N PRO A 276 -7.91 1.14 9.98
CA PRO A 276 -9.13 1.86 9.69
C PRO A 276 -9.07 3.24 10.33
N LYS A 277 -9.52 4.27 9.63
CA LYS A 277 -9.59 5.64 10.15
C LYS A 277 -10.95 6.25 9.90
N LEU A 278 -11.38 7.07 10.83
CA LEU A 278 -12.50 7.97 10.62
C LEU A 278 -12.03 9.15 9.77
N VAL A 279 -12.66 9.35 8.61
CA VAL A 279 -12.25 10.33 7.60
C VAL A 279 -13.39 11.31 7.35
N PRO A 280 -13.21 12.63 7.52
CA PRO A 280 -14.22 13.62 7.14
C PRO A 280 -14.63 13.48 5.67
N ASN A 281 -15.92 13.66 5.36
CA ASN A 281 -16.45 13.43 4.00
C ASN A 281 -15.90 14.40 2.95
N ASP A 282 -15.41 15.54 3.35
CA ASP A 282 -14.77 16.56 2.50
C ASP A 282 -13.25 16.37 2.37
N HIS A 283 -12.67 15.43 3.09
CA HIS A 283 -11.25 15.12 3.00
C HIS A 283 -10.92 14.37 1.69
N LEU A 284 -9.72 14.64 1.11
CA LEU A 284 -9.29 14.06 -0.17
C LEU A 284 -9.34 12.52 -0.20
N LEU A 285 -9.01 11.86 0.91
CA LEU A 285 -9.04 10.40 1.01
C LEU A 285 -10.47 9.83 0.99
N ALA A 286 -11.49 10.58 1.41
CA ALA A 286 -12.88 10.13 1.33
C ALA A 286 -13.36 9.95 -0.11
N SER A 287 -12.72 10.60 -1.08
CA SER A 287 -13.07 10.52 -2.51
C SER A 287 -12.82 9.16 -3.15
N ALA A 288 -12.03 8.27 -2.53
CA ALA A 288 -11.80 6.93 -3.03
C ALA A 288 -13.05 6.07 -2.91
N THR A 289 -13.68 5.75 -4.04
CA THR A 289 -14.89 4.91 -4.10
C THR A 289 -14.62 3.56 -4.80
N GLY A 290 -15.45 2.56 -4.51
CA GLY A 290 -15.31 1.22 -5.07
C GLY A 290 -13.93 0.62 -4.80
N ALA A 291 -13.29 0.02 -5.81
CA ALA A 291 -11.94 -0.53 -5.72
C ALA A 291 -10.82 0.49 -6.04
N GLY A 292 -11.13 1.80 -6.05
CA GLY A 292 -10.15 2.86 -6.33
C GLY A 292 -9.12 3.02 -5.21
N ASN A 293 -7.91 3.46 -5.58
CA ASN A 293 -6.84 3.81 -4.65
C ASN A 293 -6.57 5.31 -4.67
N VAL A 294 -6.10 5.84 -3.54
CA VAL A 294 -5.66 7.24 -3.38
C VAL A 294 -4.39 7.24 -2.52
N VAL A 295 -3.41 8.01 -2.93
CA VAL A 295 -2.25 8.35 -2.09
C VAL A 295 -2.21 9.86 -1.95
N ALA A 296 -2.22 10.35 -0.71
CA ALA A 296 -2.05 11.76 -0.36
C ALA A 296 -0.66 11.98 0.25
N ILE A 297 0.00 13.05 -0.14
CA ILE A 297 1.31 13.46 0.35
C ILE A 297 1.17 14.89 0.88
N ASN A 298 1.54 15.09 2.15
CA ASN A 298 1.65 16.40 2.76
C ASN A 298 3.13 16.79 2.84
N SER A 299 3.49 17.94 2.28
CA SER A 299 4.85 18.44 2.23
C SER A 299 4.94 19.93 2.52
N ALA A 300 6.12 20.41 2.88
CA ALA A 300 6.34 21.78 3.35
C ALA A 300 6.04 22.84 2.28
N ASN A 301 6.41 22.58 1.01
CA ASN A 301 6.26 23.56 -0.06
C ASN A 301 4.95 23.42 -0.83
N LEU A 302 4.54 22.17 -1.15
CA LEU A 302 3.36 21.90 -1.97
C LEU A 302 2.08 21.79 -1.14
N GLY A 303 2.18 21.64 0.20
CA GLY A 303 1.03 21.30 1.03
C GLY A 303 0.53 19.88 0.74
N VAL A 304 -0.78 19.69 0.68
CA VAL A 304 -1.39 18.38 0.43
C VAL A 304 -1.66 18.20 -1.06
N ALA A 305 -1.06 17.16 -1.65
CA ALA A 305 -1.34 16.69 -3.00
C ALA A 305 -1.87 15.26 -2.96
N SER A 306 -2.83 14.90 -3.81
CA SER A 306 -3.38 13.55 -3.90
C SER A 306 -3.28 12.97 -5.30
N TYR A 307 -3.06 11.66 -5.37
CA TYR A 307 -2.91 10.90 -6.59
C TYR A 307 -3.90 9.74 -6.57
N THR A 308 -4.79 9.70 -7.55
CA THR A 308 -5.91 8.75 -7.59
C THR A 308 -5.84 7.89 -8.84
N GLY A 309 -6.29 6.65 -8.74
CA GLY A 309 -6.35 5.76 -9.88
C GLY A 309 -6.65 4.31 -9.53
N PRO A 310 -6.63 3.41 -10.52
CA PRO A 310 -6.81 1.99 -10.31
C PRO A 310 -5.58 1.40 -9.59
N GLY A 311 -5.79 0.79 -8.41
CA GLY A 311 -4.71 0.21 -7.60
C GLY A 311 -4.20 -1.15 -8.08
N ALA A 312 -4.97 -1.83 -8.95
CA ALA A 312 -4.66 -3.16 -9.48
C ALA A 312 -5.31 -3.34 -10.85
N GLY A 313 -5.03 -4.49 -11.49
CA GLY A 313 -5.61 -4.89 -12.76
C GLY A 313 -4.56 -5.09 -13.86
N ARG A 314 -4.94 -5.88 -14.88
CA ARG A 314 -4.04 -6.28 -15.98
C ARG A 314 -3.31 -5.09 -16.60
N TYR A 315 -4.06 -4.14 -17.15
CA TYR A 315 -3.48 -3.01 -17.89
C TYR A 315 -2.93 -1.90 -16.99
N PRO A 316 -3.56 -1.50 -15.88
CA PRO A 316 -2.97 -0.52 -14.98
C PRO A 316 -1.58 -0.92 -14.47
N THR A 317 -1.45 -2.16 -13.97
CA THR A 317 -0.17 -2.68 -13.49
C THR A 317 0.84 -2.86 -14.62
N ALA A 318 0.41 -3.40 -15.76
CA ALA A 318 1.27 -3.55 -16.94
C ALA A 318 1.76 -2.20 -17.48
N ASN A 319 0.93 -1.15 -17.45
CA ASN A 319 1.32 0.19 -17.87
C ASN A 319 2.48 0.74 -17.04
N SER A 320 2.44 0.58 -15.73
CA SER A 320 3.51 1.02 -14.83
C SER A 320 4.82 0.25 -15.06
N ILE A 321 4.72 -1.07 -15.31
CA ILE A 321 5.87 -1.89 -15.73
C ILE A 321 6.46 -1.38 -17.04
N VAL A 322 5.62 -1.12 -18.04
CA VAL A 322 6.09 -0.62 -19.35
C VAL A 322 6.69 0.77 -19.21
N ALA A 323 6.12 1.64 -18.37
CA ALA A 323 6.71 2.95 -18.07
C ALA A 323 8.13 2.82 -17.47
N ASP A 324 8.33 1.89 -16.54
CA ASP A 324 9.67 1.60 -16.00
C ASP A 324 10.61 1.02 -17.05
N ILE A 325 10.15 0.07 -17.90
CA ILE A 325 10.97 -0.45 -19.02
C ILE A 325 11.42 0.70 -19.93
N MET A 326 10.51 1.61 -20.29
CA MET A 326 10.83 2.76 -21.13
C MET A 326 11.81 3.72 -20.47
N ARG A 327 11.68 3.95 -19.16
CA ARG A 327 12.62 4.79 -18.39
C ARG A 327 14.01 4.16 -18.31
N VAL A 328 14.09 2.84 -18.12
CA VAL A 328 15.35 2.09 -18.13
C VAL A 328 15.99 2.16 -19.52
N ALA A 329 15.23 1.88 -20.58
CA ALA A 329 15.72 1.88 -21.96
C ALA A 329 16.19 3.24 -22.46
N ASN A 330 15.58 4.33 -21.99
CA ASN A 330 15.93 5.72 -22.34
C ASN A 330 16.86 6.39 -21.31
N ASP A 331 17.42 5.64 -20.38
CA ASP A 331 18.36 6.14 -19.35
C ASP A 331 17.77 7.24 -18.44
N THR A 332 16.47 7.22 -18.17
CA THR A 332 15.76 8.18 -17.30
C THR A 332 15.32 7.60 -15.97
N CYS A 333 15.55 6.30 -15.75
CA CYS A 333 15.32 5.65 -14.45
C CYS A 333 16.48 5.98 -13.49
N PRO A 334 16.21 6.32 -12.23
CA PRO A 334 17.27 6.51 -11.24
C PRO A 334 18.16 5.26 -11.12
N THR A 335 19.49 5.46 -11.06
CA THR A 335 20.43 4.37 -10.83
C THR A 335 20.26 3.78 -9.43
N ILE A 336 20.08 4.65 -8.44
CA ILE A 336 19.75 4.26 -7.06
C ILE A 336 18.24 4.16 -6.94
N PRO A 337 17.68 2.97 -6.70
CA PRO A 337 16.22 2.76 -6.71
C PRO A 337 15.50 3.42 -5.52
N PHE A 338 16.22 3.67 -4.42
CA PHE A 338 15.68 4.33 -3.23
C PHE A 338 16.54 5.54 -2.84
N PRO A 339 16.00 6.54 -2.12
CA PRO A 339 16.77 7.68 -1.64
C PRO A 339 17.86 7.24 -0.65
N LEU A 340 18.84 8.12 -0.45
CA LEU A 340 19.88 7.93 0.57
C LEU A 340 19.23 7.69 1.94
N SER A 341 19.82 6.77 2.72
CA SER A 341 19.32 6.43 4.06
C SER A 341 19.41 7.64 4.99
N SER A 342 18.34 7.89 5.72
CA SER A 342 18.28 8.83 6.84
C SER A 342 18.13 8.05 8.15
N ASN A 343 18.66 8.59 9.24
CA ASN A 343 18.53 8.00 10.58
C ASN A 343 17.41 8.69 11.34
N ILE A 344 16.17 8.51 10.87
CA ILE A 344 15.00 9.00 11.60
C ILE A 344 14.62 7.94 12.63
N GLU A 345 14.41 8.35 13.87
CA GLU A 345 13.89 7.47 14.92
C GLU A 345 12.49 6.99 14.57
N ILE A 346 12.23 5.71 14.72
CA ILE A 346 10.89 5.13 14.52
C ILE A 346 10.16 5.09 15.86
N ASN A 347 9.00 5.73 15.93
CA ASN A 347 8.11 5.67 17.07
C ASN A 347 6.72 5.25 16.62
N ASN A 348 6.37 3.99 16.85
CA ASN A 348 5.07 3.42 16.47
C ASN A 348 3.96 3.65 17.52
N ASP A 349 4.26 4.35 18.61
CA ASP A 349 3.26 4.86 19.55
C ASP A 349 2.76 6.23 19.07
N TYR A 350 2.10 6.20 17.91
CA TYR A 350 1.63 7.43 17.25
C TYR A 350 0.55 8.16 18.05
N VAL A 351 0.52 9.48 17.87
CA VAL A 351 -0.47 10.37 18.50
C VAL A 351 -1.58 10.70 17.50
N SER A 352 -2.83 10.55 17.94
CA SER A 352 -4.03 10.92 17.17
C SER A 352 -5.19 11.22 18.11
N ALA A 353 -6.24 11.84 17.62
CA ALA A 353 -7.57 11.68 18.21
C ALA A 353 -8.10 10.29 17.82
N PHE A 354 -8.90 9.67 18.69
CA PHE A 354 -9.43 8.34 18.45
C PHE A 354 -10.95 8.30 18.61
N TYR A 355 -11.58 7.47 17.77
CA TYR A 355 -12.91 6.94 17.92
C TYR A 355 -12.81 5.63 18.68
N ILE A 356 -13.65 5.40 19.69
CA ILE A 356 -13.69 4.19 20.50
C ILE A 356 -15.15 3.76 20.64
N ARG A 357 -15.53 2.62 20.02
CA ARG A 357 -16.84 2.01 20.22
C ARG A 357 -16.80 1.03 21.38
N ILE A 358 -17.73 1.17 22.30
CA ILE A 358 -17.90 0.33 23.49
C ILE A 358 -19.25 -0.35 23.36
N SER A 359 -19.25 -1.68 23.25
CA SER A 359 -20.46 -2.51 23.30
C SER A 359 -20.72 -2.94 24.74
N PHE A 360 -21.90 -2.68 25.26
CA PHE A 360 -22.18 -2.84 26.69
C PHE A 360 -23.63 -3.28 26.99
N GLN A 361 -23.81 -3.90 28.15
CA GLN A 361 -25.13 -4.09 28.74
C GLN A 361 -25.55 -2.81 29.47
N ASP A 362 -26.69 -2.23 29.06
CA ASP A 362 -27.18 -0.96 29.60
C ASP A 362 -27.43 -0.99 31.10
N GLY A 363 -26.91 0.02 31.80
CA GLY A 363 -27.02 0.17 33.24
C GLY A 363 -26.64 1.57 33.73
N LEU A 364 -26.85 1.81 35.03
CA LEU A 364 -26.52 3.08 35.64
C LEU A 364 -25.01 3.17 35.89
N GLY A 365 -24.43 4.35 35.65
CA GLY A 365 -23.05 4.70 36.01
C GLY A 365 -21.99 4.35 34.97
N ILE A 366 -22.35 3.80 33.81
CA ILE A 366 -21.39 3.42 32.74
C ILE A 366 -20.57 4.62 32.28
N VAL A 367 -21.21 5.75 31.97
CA VAL A 367 -20.50 6.98 31.55
C VAL A 367 -19.51 7.47 32.62
N ARG A 368 -19.86 7.33 33.90
CA ARG A 368 -18.93 7.67 34.99
C ARG A 368 -17.76 6.69 35.01
N SER A 369 -18.00 5.38 34.90
CA SER A 369 -16.95 4.35 34.86
C SER A 369 -15.99 4.63 33.68
N VAL A 370 -16.49 4.86 32.48
CA VAL A 370 -15.67 5.19 31.31
C VAL A 370 -14.84 6.46 31.55
N GLY A 371 -15.41 7.49 32.17
CA GLY A 371 -14.67 8.73 32.53
C GLY A 371 -13.52 8.47 33.52
N GLU A 372 -13.77 7.68 34.59
CA GLU A 372 -12.76 7.31 35.57
C GLU A 372 -11.63 6.44 34.94
N LEU A 373 -11.99 5.53 34.02
CA LEU A 373 -11.01 4.70 33.30
C LEU A 373 -10.18 5.53 32.30
N ALA A 374 -10.79 6.52 31.63
CA ALA A 374 -10.10 7.44 30.74
C ALA A 374 -9.09 8.29 31.52
N GLU A 375 -9.47 8.85 32.69
CA GLU A 375 -8.56 9.56 33.57
C GLU A 375 -7.35 8.70 33.98
N ARG A 376 -7.60 7.45 34.39
CA ARG A 376 -6.54 6.50 34.78
C ARG A 376 -5.59 6.17 33.64
N SER A 377 -6.06 6.19 32.39
CA SER A 377 -5.27 5.93 31.19
C SER A 377 -4.61 7.19 30.62
N GLY A 378 -4.87 8.36 31.21
CA GLY A 378 -4.39 9.65 30.72
C GLY A 378 -5.01 10.07 29.39
N VAL A 379 -6.26 9.60 29.10
CA VAL A 379 -7.02 9.94 27.90
C VAL A 379 -8.03 11.01 28.21
N SER A 380 -7.99 12.14 27.49
CA SER A 380 -9.01 13.20 27.57
C SER A 380 -10.15 12.88 26.61
N ILE A 381 -11.37 12.77 27.12
CA ILE A 381 -12.57 12.55 26.30
C ILE A 381 -12.96 13.87 25.64
N HIS A 382 -13.12 13.86 24.31
CA HIS A 382 -13.65 14.98 23.54
C HIS A 382 -15.19 14.96 23.51
N SER A 383 -15.79 13.81 23.16
CA SER A 383 -17.24 13.66 23.15
C SER A 383 -17.68 12.23 23.45
N ILE A 384 -18.94 12.09 23.86
CA ILE A 384 -19.62 10.80 24.01
C ILE A 384 -20.87 10.84 23.15
N LEU A 385 -21.00 9.88 22.27
CA LEU A 385 -22.11 9.75 21.32
C LEU A 385 -22.87 8.47 21.60
N GLN A 386 -24.16 8.56 21.78
CA GLN A 386 -25.03 7.40 21.97
C GLN A 386 -26.27 7.56 21.12
N GLN A 387 -26.51 6.55 20.27
CA GLN A 387 -27.75 6.45 19.52
C GLN A 387 -28.86 5.90 20.45
N PRO A 388 -30.16 6.06 20.08
CA PRO A 388 -31.24 5.47 20.85
C PRO A 388 -31.04 3.97 21.07
N ILE A 389 -31.05 3.55 22.33
CA ILE A 389 -30.89 2.14 22.71
C ILE A 389 -32.18 1.40 22.33
N THR A 390 -32.06 0.44 21.42
CA THR A 390 -33.16 -0.48 21.02
C THR A 390 -33.12 -1.78 21.79
N ASP A 391 -31.94 -2.24 22.17
CA ASP A 391 -31.70 -3.40 23.02
C ASP A 391 -30.82 -3.03 24.22
N ARG A 392 -31.35 -3.14 25.41
CA ARG A 392 -30.60 -2.86 26.65
C ARG A 392 -29.58 -3.93 27.00
N MET A 393 -29.72 -5.14 26.43
CA MET A 393 -28.75 -6.20 26.65
C MET A 393 -27.55 -6.11 25.72
N ALA A 394 -27.64 -5.33 24.63
CA ALA A 394 -26.58 -5.13 23.64
C ALA A 394 -26.67 -3.71 23.06
N ALA A 395 -26.11 -2.74 23.78
CA ALA A 395 -26.07 -1.35 23.38
C ALA A 395 -24.65 -0.96 23.00
N ASP A 396 -24.52 0.06 22.13
CA ASP A 396 -23.24 0.63 21.74
C ASP A 396 -23.20 2.13 22.10
N THR A 397 -22.05 2.58 22.57
CA THR A 397 -21.71 4.00 22.70
C THR A 397 -20.36 4.27 22.08
N VAL A 398 -20.17 5.48 21.60
CA VAL A 398 -18.90 5.93 21.03
C VAL A 398 -18.32 7.04 21.87
N VAL A 399 -17.04 6.92 22.17
CA VAL A 399 -16.23 7.95 22.79
C VAL A 399 -15.23 8.46 21.76
N THR A 400 -15.14 9.77 21.57
CA THR A 400 -14.04 10.39 20.86
C THR A 400 -13.08 11.03 21.85
N THR A 401 -11.78 11.02 21.53
CA THR A 401 -10.75 11.54 22.43
C THR A 401 -10.13 12.82 21.88
N GLU A 402 -9.53 13.63 22.74
CA GLU A 402 -8.48 14.55 22.33
C GLU A 402 -7.25 13.76 21.87
N SER A 403 -6.26 14.47 21.26
CA SER A 403 -5.03 13.83 20.81
C SER A 403 -4.30 13.12 21.95
N CYS A 404 -4.07 11.84 21.83
CA CYS A 404 -3.35 11.00 22.79
C CYS A 404 -2.54 9.91 22.07
N ALA A 405 -1.62 9.25 22.80
CA ALA A 405 -0.82 8.18 22.25
C ALA A 405 -1.63 6.87 22.07
N LEU A 406 -1.26 6.06 21.09
CA LEU A 406 -1.86 4.75 20.87
C LEU A 406 -1.83 3.87 22.13
N SER A 407 -0.72 3.90 22.88
CA SER A 407 -0.57 3.13 24.13
C SER A 407 -1.60 3.54 25.19
N GLN A 408 -1.97 4.82 25.27
CA GLN A 408 -3.00 5.30 26.20
C GLN A 408 -4.39 4.78 25.83
N VAL A 409 -4.72 4.81 24.54
CA VAL A 409 -6.01 4.26 24.05
C VAL A 409 -6.09 2.75 24.27
N LYS A 410 -5.03 2.02 23.96
CA LYS A 410 -4.98 0.58 24.25
C LYS A 410 -5.19 0.28 25.73
N ALA A 411 -4.51 1.01 26.62
CA ALA A 411 -4.68 0.87 28.06
C ALA A 411 -6.13 1.16 28.51
N LEU A 412 -6.76 2.17 27.91
CA LEU A 412 -8.18 2.47 28.18
C LEU A 412 -9.09 1.31 27.73
N CYS A 413 -8.90 0.82 26.52
CA CYS A 413 -9.68 -0.32 25.99
C CYS A 413 -9.50 -1.58 26.83
N ASP A 414 -8.27 -1.91 27.25
CA ASP A 414 -7.96 -3.04 28.12
C ASP A 414 -8.62 -2.92 29.51
N LEU A 415 -8.81 -1.71 30.02
CA LEU A 415 -9.51 -1.47 31.29
C LEU A 415 -11.01 -1.60 31.12
N ILE A 416 -11.59 -1.06 30.04
CA ILE A 416 -13.03 -1.14 29.74
C ILE A 416 -13.44 -2.60 29.52
N GLU A 417 -12.64 -3.40 28.79
CA GLU A 417 -12.93 -4.81 28.52
C GLU A 417 -13.13 -5.65 29.80
N LYS A 418 -12.49 -5.24 30.90
CA LYS A 418 -12.57 -5.95 32.21
C LYS A 418 -13.77 -5.57 33.06
N GLU A 419 -14.54 -4.57 32.65
CA GLU A 419 -15.72 -4.12 33.36
C GLU A 419 -16.89 -5.10 33.13
N GLU A 420 -17.70 -5.31 34.15
CA GLU A 420 -18.86 -6.26 34.11
C GLU A 420 -19.91 -5.90 33.04
N TYR A 421 -19.99 -4.63 32.67
CA TYR A 421 -20.93 -4.15 31.65
C TYR A 421 -20.44 -4.36 30.22
N ALA A 422 -19.15 -4.57 30.01
CA ALA A 422 -18.56 -4.71 28.67
C ALA A 422 -18.93 -6.08 28.07
N LEU A 423 -19.46 -6.07 26.84
CA LEU A 423 -19.83 -7.28 26.11
C LEU A 423 -18.69 -7.81 25.22
N ALA A 424 -17.76 -6.95 24.85
CA ALA A 424 -16.61 -7.28 24.01
C ALA A 424 -15.49 -6.24 24.23
N ALA A 425 -14.30 -6.56 23.75
CA ALA A 425 -13.21 -5.58 23.67
C ALA A 425 -13.65 -4.37 22.85
N PRO A 426 -13.40 -3.13 23.31
CA PRO A 426 -13.72 -1.93 22.55
C PRO A 426 -13.01 -1.91 21.21
N VAL A 427 -13.71 -1.46 20.17
CA VAL A 427 -13.15 -1.19 18.83
C VAL A 427 -12.69 0.25 18.76
N PHE A 428 -11.44 0.49 18.39
CA PHE A 428 -10.95 1.85 18.27
C PHE A 428 -10.27 2.07 16.90
N MET A 429 -10.30 3.32 16.44
CA MET A 429 -9.59 3.75 15.24
C MET A 429 -9.16 5.21 15.35
N PRO A 430 -8.02 5.60 14.78
CA PRO A 430 -7.63 7.01 14.73
C PRO A 430 -8.57 7.81 13.84
N MET A 431 -8.68 9.09 14.15
CA MET A 431 -9.45 10.07 13.37
C MET A 431 -8.48 10.94 12.58
N ILE A 432 -8.83 11.28 11.34
CA ILE A 432 -8.10 12.31 10.62
C ILE A 432 -8.49 13.66 11.22
N ALA A 433 -7.50 14.41 11.70
CA ALA A 433 -7.71 15.79 12.12
C ALA A 433 -7.92 16.68 10.88
N ASP A 434 -8.75 17.71 11.01
CA ASP A 434 -8.82 18.79 10.02
C ASP A 434 -7.45 19.49 9.97
N TYR A 435 -6.91 19.65 8.77
CA TYR A 435 -5.66 20.37 8.52
C TYR A 435 -5.88 21.89 8.57
#